data_65e4060ebbfe3afed8389d8e3213ac4d
#
_entry.id   65e4060ebbfe3afed8389d8e3213ac4d
#
_cell.length_a   1.000
_cell.length_b   1.000
_cell.length_c   1.000
_cell.angle_alpha   90.00
_cell.angle_beta   90.00
_cell.angle_gamma   90.00
#
_symmetry.space_group_name_H-M   'P 1'
#
loop_
_entity.id
_entity.type
_entity.pdbx_description
1 polymer ?
#
loop_
_entity_poly.entity_id
_entity_poly.type
_entity_poly.pdbx_seq_one_letter_code
_entity_poly.pdbx_strand_id
1 'polypeptide(L)'
;TTINGIKIEPSIDLYLISLGGFYRFGTWALSNRPGQNGPSVSIDGTAGGRYTHINVDLDFKGIGTLSGNKDWLDPVVGMRTLFDLTERWSLTLDGSVGGFGVGSDFTWHAGGLVGYRFDLLGEKDAKLFGGYRALSWDYEEGRGRDKFEWNVVMHGPILGLGITF
;
A
#
# COMPACT_ATOMS: atom_id res chain seq x y z
N THR A 1 12.04 -4.05 -25.40
CA THR A 1 12.83 -2.93 -25.97
C THR A 1 13.92 -3.50 -26.86
N THR A 2 14.23 -2.85 -27.98
CA THR A 2 15.29 -3.29 -28.89
C THR A 2 16.39 -2.22 -28.95
N ILE A 3 17.62 -2.60 -28.58
CA ILE A 3 18.79 -1.74 -28.64
C ILE A 3 19.83 -2.39 -29.53
N ASN A 4 20.29 -1.72 -30.59
CA ASN A 4 21.23 -2.25 -31.58
C ASN A 4 20.86 -3.63 -32.17
N GLY A 5 19.56 -3.88 -32.38
CA GLY A 5 19.08 -5.16 -32.93
C GLY A 5 18.92 -6.29 -31.89
N ILE A 6 19.31 -6.10 -30.64
CA ILE A 6 19.15 -7.05 -29.55
C ILE A 6 17.82 -6.78 -28.85
N LYS A 7 16.94 -7.78 -28.80
CA LYS A 7 15.67 -7.69 -28.06
C LYS A 7 15.93 -7.96 -26.59
N ILE A 8 15.61 -6.96 -25.75
CA ILE A 8 15.71 -7.04 -24.29
C ILE A 8 14.30 -7.20 -23.73
N GLU A 9 14.06 -8.27 -22.99
CA GLU A 9 12.82 -8.54 -22.29
C GLU A 9 13.08 -8.44 -20.77
N PRO A 10 12.70 -7.30 -20.13
CA PRO A 10 12.79 -7.18 -18.68
C PRO A 10 11.61 -7.90 -18.02
N SER A 11 11.89 -8.69 -16.99
CA SER A 11 10.91 -9.25 -16.06
C SER A 11 11.22 -8.74 -14.66
N ILE A 12 10.19 -8.28 -13.96
CA ILE A 12 10.31 -7.76 -12.60
C ILE A 12 9.26 -8.44 -11.74
N ASP A 13 9.71 -9.18 -10.73
CA ASP A 13 8.86 -9.76 -9.71
C ASP A 13 9.02 -8.98 -8.40
N LEU A 14 7.93 -8.48 -7.86
CA LEU A 14 7.90 -7.70 -6.63
C LEU A 14 6.97 -8.35 -5.62
N TYR A 15 7.51 -8.69 -4.45
CA TYR A 15 6.75 -9.19 -3.31
C TYR A 15 6.81 -8.19 -2.16
N LEU A 16 5.62 -7.89 -1.61
CA LEU A 16 5.41 -6.95 -0.52
C LEU A 16 4.65 -7.60 0.60
N ILE A 17 5.26 -7.63 1.79
CA ILE A 17 4.61 -8.10 3.01
C ILE A 17 4.71 -6.97 4.04
N SER A 18 3.55 -6.52 4.56
CA SER A 18 3.51 -5.53 5.63
C SER A 18 2.85 -6.12 6.87
N LEU A 19 3.51 -5.98 8.01
CA LEU A 19 3.00 -6.37 9.32
C LEU A 19 3.09 -5.19 10.26
N GLY A 20 2.01 -4.92 10.99
CA GLY A 20 1.98 -3.80 11.91
C GLY A 20 0.80 -3.81 12.83
N GLY A 21 0.79 -2.84 13.74
CA GLY A 21 -0.30 -2.55 14.64
C GLY A 21 -0.87 -1.16 14.42
N PHE A 22 -1.99 -0.90 15.07
CA PHE A 22 -2.57 0.43 15.10
C PHE A 22 -3.03 0.76 16.52
N TYR A 23 -3.06 2.05 16.81
CA TYR A 23 -3.63 2.60 18.02
C TYR A 23 -4.68 3.64 17.68
N ARG A 24 -5.91 3.46 18.18
CA ARG A 24 -7.00 4.41 17.97
C ARG A 24 -6.90 5.55 18.96
N PHE A 25 -6.65 6.75 18.45
CA PHE A 25 -6.61 7.98 19.27
C PHE A 25 -8.00 8.37 19.75
N GLY A 26 -9.02 8.16 18.93
CA GLY A 26 -10.39 8.47 19.29
C GLY A 26 -11.38 8.29 18.14
N THR A 27 -12.64 8.36 18.50
CA THR A 27 -13.78 8.43 17.58
C THR A 27 -14.67 9.57 17.99
N TRP A 28 -14.97 10.46 17.08
CA TRP A 28 -15.79 11.65 17.31
C TRP A 28 -17.03 11.61 16.43
N ALA A 29 -18.19 11.85 17.05
CA ALA A 29 -19.43 12.04 16.32
C ALA A 29 -19.40 13.39 15.58
N LEU A 30 -19.76 13.38 14.30
CA LEU A 30 -19.85 14.60 13.48
C LEU A 30 -21.25 15.23 13.52
N SER A 31 -22.22 14.59 14.19
CA SER A 31 -23.59 15.08 14.35
C SER A 31 -24.09 14.87 15.77
N ASN A 32 -24.70 15.89 16.34
CA ASN A 32 -25.28 15.89 17.69
C ASN A 32 -26.77 15.47 17.71
N ARG A 33 -27.24 14.64 16.80
CA ARG A 33 -28.64 14.17 16.83
C ARG A 33 -28.77 12.99 17.80
N PRO A 34 -29.51 13.14 18.93
CA PRO A 34 -29.73 12.04 19.86
C PRO A 34 -30.50 10.92 19.19
N GLY A 35 -30.01 9.67 19.34
CA GLY A 35 -30.76 8.47 18.95
C GLY A 35 -30.55 7.97 17.53
N GLN A 36 -29.65 8.53 16.75
CA GLN A 36 -29.24 8.01 15.44
C GLN A 36 -27.73 7.72 15.43
N ASN A 37 -27.33 6.60 14.82
CA ASN A 37 -25.94 6.34 14.45
C ASN A 37 -25.54 7.37 13.37
N GLY A 38 -25.16 8.58 13.83
CA GLY A 38 -24.77 9.68 12.96
C GLY A 38 -23.38 9.48 12.37
N PRO A 39 -22.99 10.36 11.42
CA PRO A 39 -21.65 10.33 10.87
C PRO A 39 -20.60 10.50 11.96
N SER A 40 -19.50 9.76 11.84
CA SER A 40 -18.38 9.80 12.78
C SER A 40 -17.04 9.81 12.07
N VAL A 41 -16.00 10.25 12.78
CA VAL A 41 -14.61 10.18 12.34
C VAL A 41 -13.77 9.45 13.40
N SER A 42 -12.98 8.50 12.98
CA SER A 42 -11.97 7.82 13.81
C SER A 42 -10.59 8.07 13.27
N ILE A 43 -9.62 8.30 14.15
CA ILE A 43 -8.22 8.52 13.79
C ILE A 43 -7.37 7.44 14.45
N ASP A 44 -6.62 6.72 13.65
CA ASP A 44 -5.70 5.67 14.05
C ASP A 44 -4.26 6.07 13.69
N GLY A 45 -3.33 5.92 14.63
CA GLY A 45 -1.90 5.88 14.34
C GLY A 45 -1.50 4.45 14.01
N THR A 46 -0.63 4.26 13.03
CA THR A 46 -0.16 2.94 12.59
C THR A 46 1.36 2.86 12.66
N ALA A 47 1.89 1.69 13.04
CA ALA A 47 3.32 1.43 13.03
C ALA A 47 3.58 -0.05 12.71
N GLY A 48 4.69 -0.33 12.01
CA GLY A 48 5.01 -1.69 11.63
C GLY A 48 6.28 -1.80 10.80
N GLY A 49 6.42 -2.94 10.12
CA GLY A 49 7.48 -3.23 9.16
C GLY A 49 6.90 -3.62 7.81
N ARG A 50 7.59 -3.23 6.76
CA ARG A 50 7.31 -3.61 5.38
C ARG A 50 8.52 -4.33 4.81
N TYR A 51 8.37 -5.62 4.54
CA TYR A 51 9.36 -6.40 3.82
C TYR A 51 9.10 -6.28 2.33
N THR A 52 10.15 -5.95 1.58
CA THR A 52 10.14 -5.85 0.13
C THR A 52 11.17 -6.82 -0.43
N HIS A 53 10.76 -7.64 -1.39
CA HIS A 53 11.63 -8.49 -2.19
C HIS A 53 11.41 -8.17 -3.66
N ILE A 54 12.50 -7.87 -4.36
CA ILE A 54 12.49 -7.59 -5.80
C ILE A 54 13.43 -8.54 -6.51
N ASN A 55 12.97 -9.11 -7.62
CA ASN A 55 13.79 -9.86 -8.56
C ASN A 55 13.69 -9.20 -9.94
N VAL A 56 14.83 -8.91 -10.54
CA VAL A 56 14.92 -8.29 -11.87
C VAL A 56 15.70 -9.21 -12.78
N ASP A 57 15.07 -9.70 -13.84
CA ASP A 57 15.69 -10.50 -14.88
C ASP A 57 15.71 -9.71 -16.20
N LEU A 58 16.88 -9.57 -16.78
CA LEU A 58 17.10 -8.98 -18.09
C LEU A 58 17.51 -10.08 -19.06
N ASP A 59 16.60 -10.49 -19.92
CA ASP A 59 16.90 -11.50 -20.97
C ASP A 59 17.36 -10.78 -22.25
N PHE A 60 18.63 -11.02 -22.60
CA PHE A 60 19.24 -10.57 -23.84
C PHE A 60 19.15 -11.72 -24.85
N LYS A 61 18.15 -11.70 -25.71
CA LYS A 61 17.92 -12.78 -26.68
C LYS A 61 19.16 -13.08 -27.54
N GLY A 62 19.71 -14.28 -27.32
CA GLY A 62 20.88 -14.77 -28.02
C GLY A 62 22.24 -14.49 -27.36
N ILE A 63 22.25 -13.85 -26.16
CA ILE A 63 23.48 -13.52 -25.43
C ILE A 63 23.48 -14.12 -24.03
N GLY A 64 22.33 -14.08 -23.31
CA GLY A 64 22.21 -14.61 -21.96
C GLY A 64 21.25 -13.77 -21.11
N THR A 65 21.01 -14.24 -19.88
CA THR A 65 20.15 -13.57 -18.88
C THR A 65 21.03 -13.00 -17.78
N LEU A 66 20.80 -11.73 -17.42
CA LEU A 66 21.35 -11.10 -16.24
C LEU A 66 20.24 -11.00 -15.20
N SER A 67 20.43 -11.63 -14.04
CA SER A 67 19.47 -11.60 -12.94
C SER A 67 20.08 -10.99 -11.69
N GLY A 68 19.25 -10.24 -10.97
CA GLY A 68 19.59 -9.66 -9.66
C GLY A 68 18.40 -9.67 -8.75
N ASN A 69 18.61 -9.96 -7.47
CA ASN A 69 17.59 -9.90 -6.45
C ASN A 69 18.05 -9.03 -5.28
N LYS A 70 17.10 -8.35 -4.67
CA LYS A 70 17.30 -7.56 -3.44
C LYS A 70 16.10 -7.71 -2.53
N ASP A 71 16.38 -7.70 -1.24
CA ASP A 71 15.37 -7.69 -0.20
C ASP A 71 15.78 -6.74 0.93
N TRP A 72 14.77 -6.09 1.51
CA TRP A 72 14.96 -5.19 2.64
C TRP A 72 13.70 -5.08 3.50
N LEU A 73 13.89 -4.59 4.72
CA LEU A 73 12.81 -4.36 5.69
C LEU A 73 12.80 -2.88 6.07
N ASP A 74 11.67 -2.23 5.80
CA ASP A 74 11.44 -0.84 6.15
C ASP A 74 10.59 -0.73 7.42
N PRO A 75 11.04 -0.03 8.47
CA PRO A 75 10.14 0.44 9.50
C PRO A 75 9.20 1.49 8.90
N VAL A 76 7.90 1.40 9.22
CA VAL A 76 6.87 2.30 8.71
C VAL A 76 6.01 2.84 9.84
N VAL A 77 5.67 4.13 9.76
CA VAL A 77 4.71 4.79 10.63
C VAL A 77 3.71 5.59 9.80
N GLY A 78 2.49 5.70 10.27
CA GLY A 78 1.46 6.37 9.50
C GLY A 78 0.22 6.74 10.29
N MET A 79 -0.76 7.22 9.57
CA MET A 79 -2.08 7.55 10.08
C MET A 79 -3.16 7.01 9.15
N ARG A 80 -4.28 6.66 9.74
CA ARG A 80 -5.49 6.27 9.04
C ARG A 80 -6.68 7.02 9.65
N THR A 81 -7.46 7.66 8.80
CA THR A 81 -8.71 8.34 9.18
C THR A 81 -9.87 7.61 8.53
N LEU A 82 -10.83 7.20 9.36
CA LEU A 82 -12.05 6.53 8.94
C LEU A 82 -13.22 7.48 9.17
N PHE A 83 -13.97 7.76 8.12
CA PHE A 83 -15.21 8.52 8.16
C PHE A 83 -16.37 7.54 7.92
N ASP A 84 -17.23 7.35 8.90
CA ASP A 84 -18.55 6.76 8.71
C ASP A 84 -19.50 7.88 8.33
N LEU A 85 -19.81 8.02 7.06
CA LEU A 85 -20.62 9.12 6.51
C LEU A 85 -22.10 8.87 6.72
N THR A 86 -22.51 7.61 6.58
CA THR A 86 -23.85 7.11 6.83
C THR A 86 -23.76 5.68 7.35
N GLU A 87 -24.88 5.05 7.69
CA GLU A 87 -24.92 3.64 8.06
C GLU A 87 -24.34 2.71 6.98
N ARG A 88 -24.37 3.14 5.70
CA ARG A 88 -23.92 2.35 4.56
C ARG A 88 -22.62 2.85 3.94
N TRP A 89 -22.35 4.16 3.95
CA TRP A 89 -21.20 4.74 3.27
C TRP A 89 -20.08 5.09 4.25
N SER A 90 -18.88 4.71 3.89
CA SER A 90 -17.66 5.06 4.63
C SER A 90 -16.57 5.54 3.68
N LEU A 91 -15.70 6.43 4.18
CA LEU A 91 -14.47 6.86 3.51
C LEU A 91 -13.29 6.54 4.43
N THR A 92 -12.26 5.92 3.90
CA THR A 92 -11.00 5.71 4.61
C THR A 92 -9.91 6.43 3.86
N LEU A 93 -9.13 7.23 4.57
CA LEU A 93 -7.90 7.86 4.08
C LEU A 93 -6.74 7.33 4.90
N ASP A 94 -5.68 6.91 4.27
CA ASP A 94 -4.49 6.43 4.97
C ASP A 94 -3.21 6.91 4.30
N GLY A 95 -2.19 7.10 5.12
CA GLY A 95 -0.87 7.48 4.67
C GLY A 95 0.20 6.99 5.64
N SER A 96 1.35 6.66 5.12
CA SER A 96 2.50 6.23 5.91
C SER A 96 3.81 6.67 5.26
N VAL A 97 4.84 6.81 6.10
CA VAL A 97 6.22 7.03 5.70
C VAL A 97 7.11 5.99 6.38
N GLY A 98 8.24 5.70 5.79
CA GLY A 98 9.14 4.66 6.29
C GLY A 98 10.51 4.68 5.62
N GLY A 99 11.28 3.60 5.85
CA GLY A 99 12.66 3.45 5.38
C GLY A 99 13.62 4.02 6.40
N PHE A 100 13.74 5.34 6.46
CA PHE A 100 14.61 6.10 7.38
C PHE A 100 16.07 5.63 7.35
N GLY A 101 16.54 5.11 6.19
CA GLY A 101 17.89 4.57 6.02
C GLY A 101 18.15 3.23 6.73
N VAL A 102 17.10 2.51 7.19
CA VAL A 102 17.25 1.16 7.78
C VAL A 102 17.22 0.10 6.67
N GLY A 103 16.23 0.15 5.80
CA GLY A 103 16.12 -0.65 4.58
C GLY A 103 16.24 0.25 3.36
N SER A 104 15.16 0.90 2.96
CA SER A 104 15.19 1.98 1.96
C SER A 104 15.58 3.32 2.58
N ASP A 105 16.06 4.26 1.77
CA ASP A 105 16.33 5.63 2.23
C ASP A 105 15.03 6.30 2.63
N PHE A 106 14.01 6.16 1.78
CA PHE A 106 12.68 6.67 2.04
C PHE A 106 11.59 5.88 1.32
N THR A 107 10.48 5.64 1.98
CA THR A 107 9.26 5.10 1.37
C THR A 107 8.04 5.86 1.88
N TRP A 108 7.05 6.03 1.02
CA TRP A 108 5.77 6.58 1.44
C TRP A 108 4.61 5.83 0.77
N HIS A 109 3.48 5.86 1.44
CA HIS A 109 2.22 5.33 0.94
C HIS A 109 1.12 6.35 1.20
N ALA A 110 0.19 6.48 0.26
CA ALA A 110 -1.05 7.24 0.43
C ALA A 110 -2.19 6.49 -0.25
N GLY A 111 -3.34 6.44 0.39
CA GLY A 111 -4.52 5.75 -0.11
C GLY A 111 -5.84 6.38 0.30
N GLY A 112 -6.86 6.14 -0.49
CA GLY A 112 -8.24 6.51 -0.20
C GLY A 112 -9.20 5.44 -0.70
N LEU A 113 -10.13 5.01 0.18
CA LEU A 113 -11.12 3.98 -0.10
C LEU A 113 -12.51 4.49 0.25
N VAL A 114 -13.44 4.34 -0.68
CA VAL A 114 -14.88 4.48 -0.43
C VAL A 114 -15.46 3.09 -0.24
N GLY A 115 -16.21 2.88 0.83
CA GLY A 115 -16.85 1.62 1.15
C GLY A 115 -18.37 1.76 1.21
N TYR A 116 -19.07 0.76 0.66
CA TYR A 116 -20.51 0.62 0.75
C TYR A 116 -20.88 -0.68 1.45
N ARG A 117 -21.62 -0.57 2.56
CA ARG A 117 -22.12 -1.69 3.35
C ARG A 117 -23.51 -2.10 2.88
N PHE A 118 -23.72 -3.38 2.72
CA PHE A 118 -25.01 -3.96 2.34
C PHE A 118 -25.22 -5.31 3.01
N ASP A 119 -26.48 -5.67 3.21
CA ASP A 119 -26.84 -6.95 3.81
C ASP A 119 -26.74 -8.05 2.76
N LEU A 120 -25.93 -9.06 3.03
CA LEU A 120 -25.78 -10.23 2.18
C LEU A 120 -26.60 -11.38 2.76
N LEU A 121 -27.60 -11.88 2.03
CA LEU A 121 -28.47 -13.01 2.42
C LEU A 121 -29.20 -12.83 3.76
N GLY A 122 -29.43 -11.59 4.20
CA GLY A 122 -30.25 -11.25 5.37
C GLY A 122 -29.61 -11.49 6.74
N GLU A 123 -28.42 -12.08 6.81
CA GLU A 123 -27.77 -12.41 8.11
C GLU A 123 -26.29 -11.98 8.18
N LYS A 124 -25.69 -11.56 7.07
CA LYS A 124 -24.26 -11.24 7.01
C LYS A 124 -24.03 -9.85 6.47
N ASP A 125 -23.24 -9.07 7.19
CA ASP A 125 -22.80 -7.77 6.72
C ASP A 125 -21.71 -7.92 5.67
N ALA A 126 -21.93 -7.39 4.48
CA ALA A 126 -20.94 -7.30 3.44
C ALA A 126 -20.58 -5.83 3.16
N LYS A 127 -19.31 -5.59 2.83
CA LYS A 127 -18.79 -4.28 2.46
C LYS A 127 -18.02 -4.36 1.16
N LEU A 128 -18.54 -3.71 0.12
CA LEU A 128 -17.80 -3.46 -1.10
C LEU A 128 -16.98 -2.19 -0.91
N PHE A 129 -15.71 -2.20 -1.29
CA PHE A 129 -14.88 -1.01 -1.25
C PHE A 129 -14.08 -0.86 -2.52
N GLY A 130 -13.91 0.40 -2.92
CA GLY A 130 -13.10 0.78 -4.06
C GLY A 130 -12.36 2.08 -3.79
N GLY A 131 -11.22 2.26 -4.43
CA GLY A 131 -10.43 3.45 -4.25
C GLY A 131 -9.14 3.45 -5.03
N TYR A 132 -8.19 4.22 -4.56
CA TYR A 132 -6.90 4.41 -5.20
C TYR A 132 -5.79 4.50 -4.18
N ARG A 133 -4.63 3.95 -4.52
CA ARG A 133 -3.42 4.07 -3.69
C ARG A 133 -2.19 4.37 -4.53
N ALA A 134 -1.23 5.01 -3.89
CA ALA A 134 0.11 5.19 -4.39
C ALA A 134 1.12 4.74 -3.33
N LEU A 135 2.23 4.19 -3.78
CA LEU A 135 3.32 3.69 -2.95
C LEU A 135 4.62 4.00 -3.67
N SER A 136 5.58 4.57 -2.96
CA SER A 136 6.89 4.95 -3.49
C SER A 136 8.00 4.37 -2.64
N TRP A 137 9.08 4.01 -3.30
CA TRP A 137 10.35 3.66 -2.68
C TRP A 137 11.47 4.47 -3.28
N ASP A 138 12.37 4.91 -2.43
CA ASP A 138 13.69 5.41 -2.76
C ASP A 138 14.69 4.53 -2.01
N TYR A 139 15.34 3.64 -2.76
CA TYR A 139 16.30 2.69 -2.23
C TYR A 139 17.61 2.81 -3.01
N GLU A 140 18.69 3.03 -2.29
CA GLU A 140 20.04 3.13 -2.85
C GLU A 140 21.00 2.23 -2.05
N GLU A 141 21.77 1.40 -2.74
CA GLU A 141 22.80 0.58 -2.13
C GLU A 141 24.03 0.49 -3.01
N GLY A 142 25.22 0.46 -2.38
CA GLY A 142 26.49 0.35 -3.05
C GLY A 142 27.09 1.69 -3.48
N ARG A 143 28.26 1.63 -4.12
CA ARG A 143 28.98 2.81 -4.63
C ARG A 143 29.64 2.50 -5.98
N GLY A 144 29.71 3.50 -6.84
CA GLY A 144 30.41 3.39 -8.11
C GLY A 144 29.69 2.47 -9.12
N ARG A 145 30.39 1.44 -9.62
CA ARG A 145 29.85 0.51 -10.64
C ARG A 145 28.88 -0.53 -10.05
N ASP A 146 28.92 -0.75 -8.75
CA ASP A 146 28.05 -1.71 -8.04
C ASP A 146 26.86 -1.00 -7.35
N LYS A 147 26.56 0.24 -7.73
CA LYS A 147 25.43 1.01 -7.22
C LYS A 147 24.14 0.40 -7.76
N PHE A 148 23.26 -0.03 -6.83
CA PHE A 148 21.87 -0.37 -7.11
C PHE A 148 20.99 0.79 -6.64
N GLU A 149 20.15 1.30 -7.53
CA GLU A 149 19.21 2.39 -7.24
C GLU A 149 17.81 1.98 -7.72
N TRP A 150 16.85 2.07 -6.82
CA TRP A 150 15.46 1.75 -7.08
C TRP A 150 14.58 2.90 -6.62
N ASN A 151 14.21 3.76 -7.56
CA ASN A 151 13.31 4.89 -7.31
C ASN A 151 12.06 4.70 -8.18
N VAL A 152 10.98 4.23 -7.56
CA VAL A 152 9.75 3.87 -8.26
C VAL A 152 8.53 4.32 -7.48
N VAL A 153 7.55 4.85 -8.22
CA VAL A 153 6.19 5.11 -7.72
C VAL A 153 5.24 4.14 -8.39
N MET A 154 4.60 3.30 -7.61
CA MET A 154 3.52 2.42 -8.04
C MET A 154 2.19 2.98 -7.57
N HIS A 155 1.22 3.07 -8.47
CA HIS A 155 -0.10 3.56 -8.10
C HIS A 155 -1.18 2.87 -8.92
N GLY A 156 -2.39 2.78 -8.38
CA GLY A 156 -3.48 2.14 -9.09
C GLY A 156 -4.79 2.06 -8.30
N PRO A 157 -5.86 1.64 -8.99
CA PRO A 157 -7.15 1.40 -8.37
C PRO A 157 -7.11 0.14 -7.49
N ILE A 158 -7.93 0.16 -6.45
CA ILE A 158 -8.17 -1.00 -5.57
C ILE A 158 -9.67 -1.27 -5.59
N LEU A 159 -10.02 -2.54 -5.64
CA LEU A 159 -11.38 -3.04 -5.45
C LEU A 159 -11.33 -4.24 -4.52
N GLY A 160 -12.28 -4.32 -3.59
CA GLY A 160 -12.34 -5.45 -2.67
C GLY A 160 -13.72 -5.63 -2.05
N LEU A 161 -13.94 -6.83 -1.53
CA LEU A 161 -15.13 -7.25 -0.81
C LEU A 161 -14.76 -7.81 0.55
N GLY A 162 -15.36 -7.27 1.59
CA GLY A 162 -15.27 -7.79 2.96
C GLY A 162 -16.59 -8.43 3.37
N ILE A 163 -16.56 -9.54 4.07
CA ILE A 163 -17.73 -10.22 4.63
C ILE A 163 -17.48 -10.44 6.11
N THR A 164 -18.43 -10.03 6.95
CA THR A 164 -18.42 -10.26 8.41
C THR A 164 -19.39 -11.39 8.72
N PHE A 165 -18.95 -12.37 9.48
CA PHE A 165 -19.72 -13.56 9.88
C PHE A 165 -20.20 -13.45 11.31
#